data_125bf4a989eabe0e60dc327d20df6aa1
#
_entry.id   125bf4a989eabe0e60dc327d20df6aa1
#
_cell.length_a   1.000
_cell.length_b   1.000
_cell.length_c   1.000
_cell.angle_alpha   90.00
_cell.angle_beta   90.00
_cell.angle_gamma   90.00
#
_symmetry.space_group_name_H-M   'P 1'
#
loop_
_entity.id
_entity.type
_entity.pdbx_description
1 polymer ?
#
loop_
_entity_poly.entity_id
_entity_poly.type
_entity_poly.pdbx_seq_one_letter_code
_entity_poly.pdbx_strand_id
1 'polypeptide(L)'
;MNAILQFDHVCVEARDGNGAVTPILDSVDLTVEASEKFGIVGGSGSGKSTLLRIAAGVLSPGLHHTSGNVSTVGVSMLTVAPKVRQQMYGSSVALVAQSLGEALTSHLTVQAHFRDTLGRDVSDETILSSLDDAGLDGAKYLHRYPHQISGGERQRVLLALALVRSPSLLLLDEPTSALDVGIAADVLATIVRLQESRGFALVCVSHDIGVIGRVCDRVAVMSRGRIVEHGATSQVLAAPSDPYTRSLLASIPRLDVRIREPHASEQQPVVVVRDLTVIRSGSSRALDSINVEVGKGEVVGAIGESGSGKSTLLSVICGLIPSTSGSIHNANGFDLTTPLHDRPAAVLSEIQMVFQNPDDSLNPVRTVEQSLARYTHANREEVLAALDAVELSEQFLTRRPSEMSGGEKQRVAIARALLAHPQLLLLDEVTSALDVTVQASVVKMLASVQIATGMSMVIVSHDIALIASFADRLIVLRNGQVVEQGSVGDVIDSPSDPYTQHLVKLAKINSF
;
A
#
# COMPACT_ATOMS: atom_id res chain seq x y z
N MET A 1 2.57 24.46 -28.84
CA MET A 1 2.38 23.78 -27.56
C MET A 1 3.74 23.67 -26.91
N ASN A 2 3.88 24.08 -25.66
CA ASN A 2 5.20 24.14 -25.00
C ASN A 2 5.35 22.92 -24.09
N ALA A 3 5.95 21.84 -24.60
CA ALA A 3 6.22 20.64 -23.85
C ALA A 3 7.14 20.97 -22.65
N ILE A 4 6.70 20.68 -21.43
CA ILE A 4 7.49 20.88 -20.21
C ILE A 4 8.33 19.64 -19.87
N LEU A 5 7.85 18.46 -20.26
CA LEU A 5 8.54 17.19 -20.15
C LEU A 5 8.38 16.38 -21.43
N GLN A 6 9.48 15.87 -21.98
CA GLN A 6 9.48 15.08 -23.19
C GLN A 6 10.45 13.92 -23.07
N PHE A 7 9.97 12.73 -23.36
CA PHE A 7 10.76 11.51 -23.58
C PHE A 7 10.70 11.18 -25.07
N ASP A 8 11.83 10.87 -25.67
CA ASP A 8 11.99 10.57 -27.08
C ASP A 8 12.81 9.29 -27.23
N HIS A 9 12.11 8.17 -27.50
CA HIS A 9 12.64 6.80 -27.65
C HIS A 9 13.59 6.38 -26.52
N VAL A 10 13.24 6.67 -25.26
CA VAL A 10 14.10 6.45 -24.09
C VAL A 10 14.19 4.98 -23.72
N CYS A 11 15.44 4.46 -23.69
CA CYS A 11 15.74 3.12 -23.22
C CYS A 11 16.66 3.15 -21.99
N VAL A 12 16.34 2.29 -21.01
CA VAL A 12 17.12 2.10 -19.79
C VAL A 12 17.22 0.64 -19.46
N GLU A 13 18.40 0.19 -19.10
CA GLU A 13 18.72 -1.19 -18.75
C GLU A 13 19.27 -1.30 -17.33
N ALA A 14 18.95 -2.39 -16.64
CA ALA A 14 19.67 -2.84 -15.45
C ALA A 14 20.71 -3.88 -15.85
N ARG A 15 21.89 -3.82 -15.22
CA ARG A 15 22.96 -4.83 -15.39
C ARG A 15 23.24 -5.46 -14.05
N ASP A 16 23.14 -6.78 -14.00
CA ASP A 16 23.52 -7.52 -12.80
C ASP A 16 25.04 -7.75 -12.73
N GLY A 17 25.52 -8.24 -11.58
CA GLY A 17 26.94 -8.55 -11.37
C GLY A 17 27.51 -9.62 -12.30
N ASN A 18 26.67 -10.39 -13.00
CA ASN A 18 27.02 -11.45 -13.95
C ASN A 18 26.95 -10.95 -15.42
N GLY A 19 26.59 -9.67 -15.62
CA GLY A 19 26.49 -9.07 -16.95
C GLY A 19 25.16 -9.33 -17.67
N ALA A 20 24.16 -9.95 -17.03
CA ALA A 20 22.84 -10.09 -17.62
C ALA A 20 22.15 -8.71 -17.69
N VAL A 21 21.52 -8.44 -18.83
CA VAL A 21 20.87 -7.17 -19.13
C VAL A 21 19.36 -7.35 -19.07
N THR A 22 18.70 -6.53 -18.25
CA THR A 22 17.24 -6.51 -18.15
C THR A 22 16.73 -5.12 -18.56
N PRO A 23 15.86 -5.00 -19.59
CA PRO A 23 15.27 -3.73 -19.98
C PRO A 23 14.31 -3.25 -18.88
N ILE A 24 14.49 -1.99 -18.44
CA ILE A 24 13.64 -1.31 -17.46
C ILE A 24 12.72 -0.31 -18.14
N LEU A 25 13.24 0.45 -19.11
CA LEU A 25 12.46 1.26 -20.04
C LEU A 25 12.85 0.86 -21.47
N ASP A 26 11.86 0.71 -22.34
CA ASP A 26 12.03 0.19 -23.68
C ASP A 26 11.30 1.10 -24.69
N SER A 27 12.05 1.99 -25.33
CA SER A 27 11.59 2.96 -26.32
C SER A 27 10.38 3.76 -25.83
N VAL A 28 10.52 4.44 -24.71
CA VAL A 28 9.44 5.24 -24.13
C VAL A 28 9.37 6.60 -24.81
N ASP A 29 8.17 6.90 -25.36
CA ASP A 29 7.78 8.20 -25.91
C ASP A 29 6.67 8.81 -25.07
N LEU A 30 6.88 10.03 -24.56
CA LEU A 30 5.93 10.73 -23.71
C LEU A 30 6.10 12.24 -23.82
N THR A 31 4.98 12.96 -23.86
CA THR A 31 4.99 14.43 -23.82
C THR A 31 3.96 14.92 -22.80
N VAL A 32 4.40 15.82 -21.91
CA VAL A 32 3.57 16.54 -20.95
C VAL A 32 3.65 18.03 -21.24
N GLU A 33 2.49 18.67 -21.31
CA GLU A 33 2.39 20.11 -21.59
C GLU A 33 2.50 20.95 -20.30
N ALA A 34 2.76 22.24 -20.47
CA ALA A 34 2.76 23.17 -19.34
C ALA A 34 1.38 23.20 -18.66
N SER A 35 1.37 23.24 -17.33
CA SER A 35 0.17 23.24 -16.47
C SER A 35 -0.72 21.99 -16.58
N GLU A 36 -0.29 20.97 -17.32
CA GLU A 36 -1.03 19.71 -17.46
C GLU A 36 -0.91 18.84 -16.18
N LYS A 37 -1.99 18.13 -15.84
CA LYS A 37 -2.00 17.06 -14.82
C LYS A 37 -1.95 15.71 -15.54
N PHE A 38 -0.78 15.08 -15.54
CA PHE A 38 -0.51 13.83 -16.24
C PHE A 38 -0.30 12.66 -15.28
N GLY A 39 -1.04 11.57 -15.50
CA GLY A 39 -0.96 10.35 -14.71
C GLY A 39 -0.13 9.26 -15.38
N ILE A 40 0.56 8.45 -14.58
CA ILE A 40 1.23 7.24 -15.04
C ILE A 40 0.81 6.08 -14.14
N VAL A 41 0.18 5.06 -14.72
CA VAL A 41 -0.29 3.85 -14.01
C VAL A 41 0.34 2.58 -14.57
N GLY A 42 0.33 1.51 -13.79
CA GLY A 42 0.82 0.19 -14.21
C GLY A 42 1.21 -0.67 -13.02
N GLY A 43 1.43 -1.94 -13.24
CA GLY A 43 1.85 -2.90 -12.21
C GLY A 43 3.22 -2.61 -11.61
N SER A 44 3.57 -3.28 -10.52
CA SER A 44 4.91 -3.21 -9.93
C SER A 44 5.98 -3.64 -10.93
N GLY A 45 7.11 -2.95 -10.92
CA GLY A 45 8.22 -3.23 -11.86
C GLY A 45 7.97 -2.80 -13.31
N SER A 46 6.87 -2.08 -13.64
CA SER A 46 6.62 -1.60 -15.01
C SER A 46 7.53 -0.44 -15.46
N GLY A 47 8.37 0.13 -14.58
CA GLY A 47 9.31 1.20 -14.90
C GLY A 47 8.88 2.61 -14.50
N LYS A 48 7.70 2.81 -13.88
CA LYS A 48 7.11 4.11 -13.52
C LYS A 48 8.05 5.01 -12.70
N SER A 49 8.54 4.51 -11.57
CA SER A 49 9.46 5.28 -10.71
C SER A 49 10.79 5.58 -11.39
N THR A 50 11.26 4.68 -12.26
CA THR A 50 12.46 4.92 -13.08
C THR A 50 12.22 6.07 -14.07
N LEU A 51 11.07 6.06 -14.75
CA LEU A 51 10.69 7.12 -15.68
C LEU A 51 10.61 8.48 -14.96
N LEU A 52 10.01 8.51 -13.77
CA LEU A 52 9.90 9.74 -12.98
C LEU A 52 11.29 10.26 -12.53
N ARG A 53 12.16 9.37 -12.05
CA ARG A 53 13.52 9.73 -11.63
C ARG A 53 14.36 10.26 -12.79
N ILE A 54 14.25 9.67 -13.97
CA ILE A 54 14.95 10.14 -15.16
C ILE A 54 14.43 11.51 -15.62
N ALA A 55 13.13 11.79 -15.49
CA ALA A 55 12.57 13.11 -15.69
C ALA A 55 13.24 14.17 -14.79
N ALA A 56 13.59 13.80 -13.57
CA ALA A 56 14.38 14.62 -12.66
C ALA A 56 15.90 14.56 -12.93
N GLY A 57 16.37 13.79 -13.93
CA GLY A 57 17.79 13.60 -14.21
C GLY A 57 18.53 12.73 -13.20
N VAL A 58 17.80 11.87 -12.47
CA VAL A 58 18.37 10.95 -11.49
C VAL A 58 18.31 9.54 -12.05
N LEU A 59 19.44 8.88 -12.17
CA LEU A 59 19.55 7.48 -12.55
C LEU A 59 20.01 6.67 -11.33
N SER A 60 19.23 5.66 -10.96
CA SER A 60 19.56 4.81 -9.80
C SER A 60 20.83 3.98 -10.08
N PRO A 61 21.62 3.65 -9.05
CA PRO A 61 22.78 2.76 -9.18
C PRO A 61 22.41 1.45 -9.88
N GLY A 62 23.23 0.98 -10.81
CA GLY A 62 23.01 -0.24 -11.57
C GLY A 62 22.08 -0.07 -12.79
N LEU A 63 21.48 1.10 -12.98
CA LEU A 63 20.73 1.43 -14.19
C LEU A 63 21.59 2.19 -15.18
N HIS A 64 21.43 1.90 -16.47
CA HIS A 64 22.16 2.53 -17.57
C HIS A 64 21.19 3.04 -18.61
N HIS A 65 21.27 4.33 -18.94
CA HIS A 65 20.60 4.91 -20.09
C HIS A 65 21.34 4.47 -21.36
N THR A 66 20.65 3.90 -22.32
CA THR A 66 21.27 3.31 -23.53
C THR A 66 20.92 4.09 -24.80
N SER A 67 19.73 4.67 -24.88
CA SER A 67 19.32 5.50 -26.05
C SER A 67 18.18 6.44 -25.71
N GLY A 68 17.91 7.37 -26.64
CA GLY A 68 16.85 8.37 -26.54
C GLY A 68 17.28 9.64 -25.79
N ASN A 69 16.33 10.56 -25.63
CA ASN A 69 16.58 11.83 -24.94
C ASN A 69 15.43 12.15 -23.96
N VAL A 70 15.78 12.80 -22.84
CA VAL A 70 14.80 13.30 -21.87
C VAL A 70 15.02 14.81 -21.72
N SER A 71 14.01 15.59 -22.10
CA SER A 71 14.00 17.03 -21.92
C SER A 71 13.01 17.41 -20.82
N THR A 72 13.48 18.11 -19.81
CA THR A 72 12.67 18.65 -18.71
C THR A 72 12.87 20.16 -18.65
N VAL A 73 11.77 20.91 -18.78
CA VAL A 73 11.77 22.39 -18.85
C VAL A 73 12.78 22.88 -19.90
N GLY A 74 12.81 22.22 -21.08
CA GLY A 74 13.70 22.55 -22.19
C GLY A 74 15.16 22.15 -22.03
N VAL A 75 15.53 21.47 -20.95
CA VAL A 75 16.91 21.03 -20.66
C VAL A 75 17.03 19.51 -20.80
N SER A 76 18.03 19.02 -21.55
CA SER A 76 18.32 17.58 -21.65
C SER A 76 18.94 17.06 -20.34
N MET A 77 18.12 16.42 -19.49
CA MET A 77 18.46 16.07 -18.11
C MET A 77 19.59 15.04 -17.98
N LEU A 78 19.77 14.19 -18.97
CA LEU A 78 20.79 13.11 -18.92
C LEU A 78 22.18 13.60 -19.35
N THR A 79 22.26 14.67 -20.16
CA THR A 79 23.51 15.18 -20.73
C THR A 79 23.95 16.51 -20.12
N VAL A 80 23.06 17.23 -19.44
CA VAL A 80 23.36 18.52 -18.83
C VAL A 80 24.42 18.39 -17.71
N ALA A 81 25.26 19.41 -17.59
CA ALA A 81 26.28 19.45 -16.53
C ALA A 81 25.63 19.34 -15.12
N PRO A 82 26.23 18.59 -14.19
CA PRO A 82 25.67 18.36 -12.85
C PRO A 82 25.31 19.66 -12.10
N LYS A 83 26.11 20.70 -12.26
CA LYS A 83 25.86 22.02 -11.64
C LYS A 83 24.56 22.68 -12.14
N VAL A 84 24.28 22.61 -13.44
CA VAL A 84 23.04 23.15 -14.03
C VAL A 84 21.85 22.35 -13.54
N ARG A 85 21.95 21.01 -13.56
CA ARG A 85 20.90 20.13 -13.04
C ARG A 85 20.58 20.41 -11.56
N GLN A 86 21.63 20.63 -10.73
CA GLN A 86 21.44 21.00 -9.32
C GLN A 86 20.69 22.33 -9.17
N GLN A 87 20.93 23.32 -10.05
CA GLN A 87 20.20 24.60 -10.03
C GLN A 87 18.74 24.47 -10.41
N MET A 88 18.37 23.46 -11.22
CA MET A 88 16.98 23.21 -11.60
C MET A 88 16.14 22.61 -10.48
N TYR A 89 16.78 21.91 -9.52
CA TYR A 89 16.04 21.29 -8.43
C TYR A 89 15.38 22.33 -7.53
N GLY A 90 14.08 22.14 -7.32
CA GLY A 90 13.22 23.03 -6.54
C GLY A 90 12.76 24.29 -7.27
N SER A 91 13.49 24.82 -8.25
CA SER A 91 13.11 26.01 -9.03
C SER A 91 12.41 25.69 -10.37
N SER A 92 12.84 24.64 -11.05
CA SER A 92 12.26 24.20 -12.33
C SER A 92 11.53 22.87 -12.19
N VAL A 93 12.13 21.91 -11.47
CA VAL A 93 11.59 20.58 -11.23
C VAL A 93 11.70 20.22 -9.76
N ALA A 94 10.63 19.66 -9.19
CA ALA A 94 10.63 19.06 -7.87
C ALA A 94 10.14 17.61 -7.93
N LEU A 95 10.77 16.73 -7.16
CA LEU A 95 10.41 15.31 -7.06
C LEU A 95 10.07 14.99 -5.61
N VAL A 96 8.89 14.44 -5.39
CA VAL A 96 8.48 13.82 -4.13
C VAL A 96 8.48 12.30 -4.33
N ALA A 97 9.42 11.63 -3.67
CA ALA A 97 9.61 10.18 -3.81
C ALA A 97 8.67 9.41 -2.86
N GLN A 98 8.48 8.12 -3.16
CA GLN A 98 7.57 7.19 -2.47
C GLN A 98 7.88 7.01 -0.96
N SER A 99 9.14 7.02 -0.55
CA SER A 99 9.54 6.69 0.83
C SER A 99 9.42 7.89 1.77
N LEU A 100 8.24 8.08 2.38
CA LEU A 100 8.00 9.13 3.39
C LEU A 100 8.96 9.06 4.59
N GLY A 101 9.35 7.85 5.00
CA GLY A 101 10.24 7.63 6.15
C GLY A 101 11.68 8.04 5.91
N GLU A 102 12.14 8.00 4.65
CA GLU A 102 13.52 8.31 4.26
C GLU A 102 13.68 9.75 3.75
N ALA A 103 12.59 10.39 3.31
CA ALA A 103 12.62 11.72 2.71
C ALA A 103 12.84 12.83 3.75
N LEU A 104 12.42 12.62 5.01
CA LEU A 104 12.66 13.54 6.12
C LEU A 104 13.67 12.94 7.10
N THR A 105 14.77 13.64 7.32
CA THR A 105 15.80 13.26 8.27
C THR A 105 15.27 13.30 9.71
N SER A 106 15.26 12.18 10.41
CA SER A 106 14.56 11.98 11.69
C SER A 106 15.00 12.90 12.82
N HIS A 107 16.24 13.41 12.79
CA HIS A 107 16.81 14.29 13.81
C HIS A 107 16.74 15.79 13.46
N LEU A 108 16.17 16.14 12.32
CA LEU A 108 15.91 17.54 11.93
C LEU A 108 14.45 17.92 12.19
N THR A 109 14.21 19.15 12.66
CA THR A 109 12.87 19.72 12.73
C THR A 109 12.36 20.10 11.35
N VAL A 110 11.05 20.30 11.19
CA VAL A 110 10.45 20.82 9.96
C VAL A 110 11.17 22.11 9.52
N GLN A 111 11.37 23.09 10.41
CA GLN A 111 12.10 24.32 10.12
C GLN A 111 13.52 24.04 9.59
N ALA A 112 14.22 23.09 10.20
CA ALA A 112 15.59 22.75 9.79
C ALA A 112 15.63 22.15 8.37
N HIS A 113 14.63 21.36 7.97
CA HIS A 113 14.51 20.85 6.60
C HIS A 113 14.33 21.99 5.58
N PHE A 114 13.48 22.98 5.90
CA PHE A 114 13.31 24.15 5.02
C PHE A 114 14.61 24.96 4.90
N ARG A 115 15.32 25.18 6.02
CA ARG A 115 16.61 25.91 6.01
C ARG A 115 17.72 25.14 5.27
N ASP A 116 17.71 23.83 5.34
CA ASP A 116 18.63 22.99 4.58
C ASP A 116 18.36 23.09 3.06
N THR A 117 17.08 23.13 2.67
CA THR A 117 16.65 23.22 1.26
C THR A 117 16.81 24.63 0.67
N LEU A 118 16.49 25.68 1.43
CA LEU A 118 16.41 27.07 0.93
C LEU A 118 17.63 27.91 1.28
N GLY A 119 18.43 27.48 2.25
CA GLY A 119 19.51 28.26 2.88
C GLY A 119 19.10 28.74 4.27
N ARG A 120 20.12 29.06 5.09
CA ARG A 120 19.91 29.42 6.51
C ARG A 120 19.16 30.74 6.72
N ASP A 121 19.17 31.61 5.71
CA ASP A 121 18.59 32.96 5.78
C ASP A 121 17.11 33.01 5.40
N VAL A 122 16.48 31.85 5.14
CA VAL A 122 15.04 31.81 4.86
C VAL A 122 14.25 32.29 6.08
N SER A 123 13.29 33.20 5.85
CA SER A 123 12.44 33.72 6.93
C SER A 123 11.45 32.65 7.42
N ASP A 124 11.13 32.67 8.70
CA ASP A 124 10.12 31.79 9.27
C ASP A 124 8.74 32.07 8.64
N GLU A 125 8.44 33.29 8.22
CA GLU A 125 7.22 33.66 7.53
C GLU A 125 7.06 32.89 6.20
N THR A 126 8.14 32.73 5.42
CA THR A 126 8.13 31.93 4.19
C THR A 126 7.83 30.46 4.48
N ILE A 127 8.41 29.92 5.57
CA ILE A 127 8.19 28.52 5.97
C ILE A 127 6.75 28.33 6.43
N LEU A 128 6.25 29.22 7.29
CA LEU A 128 4.87 29.18 7.79
C LEU A 128 3.86 29.24 6.65
N SER A 129 4.01 30.21 5.73
CA SER A 129 3.14 30.32 4.56
C SER A 129 3.15 29.07 3.69
N SER A 130 4.33 28.44 3.50
CA SER A 130 4.43 27.20 2.70
C SER A 130 3.74 26.01 3.38
N LEU A 131 3.79 25.92 4.70
CA LEU A 131 3.09 24.90 5.49
C LEU A 131 1.57 25.13 5.46
N ASP A 132 1.12 26.38 5.62
CA ASP A 132 -0.29 26.76 5.55
C ASP A 132 -0.88 26.47 4.17
N ASP A 133 -0.16 26.74 3.10
CA ASP A 133 -0.54 26.39 1.74
C ASP A 133 -0.74 24.89 1.55
N ALA A 134 0.09 24.08 2.21
CA ALA A 134 -0.05 22.61 2.20
C ALA A 134 -1.16 22.11 3.18
N GLY A 135 -1.90 23.02 3.84
CA GLY A 135 -2.99 22.70 4.76
C GLY A 135 -2.52 22.25 6.14
N LEU A 136 -1.35 22.73 6.57
CA LEU A 136 -0.83 22.55 7.93
C LEU A 136 -0.84 23.89 8.67
N ASP A 137 -1.18 23.89 9.96
CA ASP A 137 -0.96 25.06 10.83
C ASP A 137 0.55 25.24 11.04
N GLY A 138 1.17 26.13 10.25
CA GLY A 138 2.62 26.30 10.23
C GLY A 138 3.23 26.50 11.62
N ALA A 139 2.58 27.27 12.49
CA ALA A 139 3.08 27.55 13.84
C ALA A 139 3.16 26.29 14.71
N LYS A 140 2.21 25.37 14.54
CA LYS A 140 2.16 24.10 15.27
C LYS A 140 3.24 23.12 14.84
N TYR A 141 3.61 23.13 13.53
CA TYR A 141 4.50 22.11 12.96
C TYR A 141 5.95 22.56 12.83
N LEU A 142 6.26 23.85 12.85
CA LEU A 142 7.58 24.42 12.59
C LEU A 142 8.72 23.74 13.36
N HIS A 143 8.51 23.46 14.64
CA HIS A 143 9.52 22.88 15.54
C HIS A 143 9.33 21.38 15.79
N ARG A 144 8.41 20.72 15.09
CA ARG A 144 8.19 19.28 15.21
C ARG A 144 9.24 18.49 14.45
N TYR A 145 9.54 17.29 14.98
CA TYR A 145 10.35 16.30 14.31
C TYR A 145 9.48 15.33 13.51
N PRO A 146 10.00 14.64 12.48
CA PRO A 146 9.23 13.68 11.69
C PRO A 146 8.50 12.61 12.48
N HIS A 147 9.08 12.12 13.59
CA HIS A 147 8.46 11.12 14.46
C HIS A 147 7.29 11.65 15.32
N GLN A 148 7.10 12.98 15.37
CA GLN A 148 6.03 13.65 16.11
C GLN A 148 4.83 14.04 15.26
N ILE A 149 4.85 13.69 13.97
CA ILE A 149 3.82 14.02 12.99
C ILE A 149 3.35 12.75 12.28
N SER A 150 2.06 12.69 11.93
CA SER A 150 1.44 11.57 11.23
C SER A 150 1.96 11.40 9.79
N GLY A 151 1.65 10.28 9.15
CA GLY A 151 2.02 10.02 7.75
C GLY A 151 1.50 11.09 6.80
N GLY A 152 0.23 11.48 6.91
CA GLY A 152 -0.37 12.52 6.07
C GLY A 152 0.21 13.91 6.32
N GLU A 153 0.52 14.25 7.59
CA GLU A 153 1.20 15.49 7.93
C GLU A 153 2.62 15.54 7.36
N ARG A 154 3.37 14.40 7.39
CA ARG A 154 4.69 14.29 6.73
C ARG A 154 4.59 14.51 5.24
N GLN A 155 3.58 13.93 4.59
CA GLN A 155 3.36 14.11 3.15
C GLN A 155 3.09 15.58 2.81
N ARG A 156 2.28 16.28 3.61
CA ARG A 156 2.03 17.71 3.42
C ARG A 156 3.28 18.57 3.65
N VAL A 157 4.14 18.20 4.63
CA VAL A 157 5.44 18.85 4.83
C VAL A 157 6.34 18.67 3.60
N LEU A 158 6.40 17.45 3.03
CA LEU A 158 7.18 17.18 1.82
C LEU A 158 6.64 17.95 0.61
N LEU A 159 5.31 18.04 0.48
CA LEU A 159 4.67 18.84 -0.56
C LEU A 159 5.01 20.34 -0.41
N ALA A 160 4.97 20.87 0.82
CA ALA A 160 5.36 22.25 1.11
C ALA A 160 6.83 22.52 0.75
N LEU A 161 7.74 21.59 1.12
CA LEU A 161 9.16 21.66 0.75
C LEU A 161 9.39 21.63 -0.76
N ALA A 162 8.65 20.76 -1.47
CA ALA A 162 8.77 20.64 -2.92
C ALA A 162 8.29 21.91 -3.66
N LEU A 163 7.24 22.58 -3.13
CA LEU A 163 6.58 23.71 -3.79
C LEU A 163 7.08 25.08 -3.32
N VAL A 164 7.91 25.16 -2.27
CA VAL A 164 8.35 26.44 -1.68
C VAL A 164 9.12 27.34 -2.66
N ARG A 165 9.82 26.76 -3.65
CA ARG A 165 10.53 27.48 -4.71
C ARG A 165 9.71 27.64 -6.00
N SER A 166 8.41 27.29 -5.97
CA SER A 166 7.50 27.42 -7.12
C SER A 166 8.00 26.74 -8.40
N PRO A 167 8.30 25.43 -8.39
CA PRO A 167 8.76 24.71 -9.57
C PRO A 167 7.72 24.73 -10.69
N SER A 168 8.19 24.70 -11.95
CA SER A 168 7.33 24.62 -13.11
C SER A 168 6.76 23.19 -13.33
N LEU A 169 7.46 22.17 -12.80
CA LEU A 169 7.08 20.76 -12.90
C LEU A 169 7.21 20.08 -11.53
N LEU A 170 6.11 19.49 -11.06
CA LEU A 170 6.07 18.63 -9.86
C LEU A 170 5.94 17.16 -10.27
N LEU A 171 6.85 16.33 -9.81
CA LEU A 171 6.88 14.90 -10.01
C LEU A 171 6.51 14.20 -8.70
N LEU A 172 5.45 13.39 -8.69
CA LEU A 172 4.96 12.66 -7.51
C LEU A 172 5.04 11.15 -7.75
N ASP A 173 5.83 10.47 -6.94
CA ASP A 173 5.94 8.99 -6.95
C ASP A 173 5.10 8.42 -5.82
N GLU A 174 3.91 7.89 -6.14
CA GLU A 174 2.96 7.29 -5.21
C GLU A 174 2.64 8.15 -3.96
N PRO A 175 2.09 9.35 -4.13
CA PRO A 175 1.95 10.33 -3.05
C PRO A 175 1.02 9.91 -1.91
N THR A 176 0.26 8.82 -2.06
CA THR A 176 -0.75 8.36 -1.08
C THR A 176 -0.59 6.90 -0.65
N SER A 177 0.45 6.19 -1.12
CA SER A 177 0.60 4.74 -0.95
C SER A 177 0.69 4.24 0.50
N ALA A 178 1.01 5.11 1.46
CA ALA A 178 1.13 4.75 2.88
C ALA A 178 0.11 5.48 3.76
N LEU A 179 -0.99 5.99 3.16
CA LEU A 179 -1.99 6.80 3.85
C LEU A 179 -3.34 6.10 3.86
N ASP A 180 -4.08 6.27 4.96
CA ASP A 180 -5.49 5.89 5.01
C ASP A 180 -6.31 6.64 3.97
N VAL A 181 -7.40 6.04 3.50
CA VAL A 181 -8.25 6.55 2.40
C VAL A 181 -8.71 7.99 2.62
N GLY A 182 -9.10 8.35 3.85
CA GLY A 182 -9.53 9.72 4.19
C GLY A 182 -8.39 10.73 4.09
N ILE A 183 -7.23 10.40 4.67
CA ILE A 183 -6.04 11.25 4.63
C ILE A 183 -5.51 11.38 3.20
N ALA A 184 -5.53 10.28 2.44
CA ALA A 184 -5.14 10.27 1.03
C ALA A 184 -6.01 11.24 0.20
N ALA A 185 -7.34 11.20 0.39
CA ALA A 185 -8.27 12.10 -0.29
C ALA A 185 -7.97 13.59 0.01
N ASP A 186 -7.68 13.92 1.26
CA ASP A 186 -7.33 15.29 1.69
C ASP A 186 -6.00 15.78 1.11
N VAL A 187 -4.99 14.90 1.04
CA VAL A 187 -3.69 15.21 0.42
C VAL A 187 -3.87 15.45 -1.08
N LEU A 188 -4.63 14.61 -1.77
CA LEU A 188 -4.92 14.77 -3.21
C LEU A 188 -5.68 16.07 -3.49
N ALA A 189 -6.70 16.39 -2.69
CA ALA A 189 -7.42 17.66 -2.81
C ALA A 189 -6.48 18.86 -2.62
N THR A 190 -5.52 18.78 -1.70
CA THR A 190 -4.50 19.82 -1.50
C THR A 190 -3.59 19.96 -2.73
N ILE A 191 -3.14 18.84 -3.33
CA ILE A 191 -2.30 18.84 -4.53
C ILE A 191 -3.04 19.51 -5.70
N VAL A 192 -4.31 19.11 -5.94
CA VAL A 192 -5.13 19.68 -7.03
C VAL A 192 -5.33 21.18 -6.82
N ARG A 193 -5.74 21.60 -5.62
CA ARG A 193 -5.92 23.02 -5.27
C ARG A 193 -4.65 23.85 -5.49
N LEU A 194 -3.48 23.35 -5.09
CA LEU A 194 -2.20 24.02 -5.29
C LEU A 194 -1.81 24.08 -6.76
N GLN A 195 -2.07 23.01 -7.51
CA GLN A 195 -1.81 22.97 -8.95
C GLN A 195 -2.67 24.00 -9.70
N GLU A 196 -3.97 24.06 -9.41
CA GLU A 196 -4.90 25.03 -10.00
C GLU A 196 -4.55 26.49 -9.68
N SER A 197 -4.11 26.74 -8.43
CA SER A 197 -3.76 28.10 -7.98
C SER A 197 -2.40 28.58 -8.50
N ARG A 198 -1.43 27.68 -8.68
CA ARG A 198 -0.03 28.02 -9.04
C ARG A 198 0.33 27.70 -10.50
N GLY A 199 -0.46 26.85 -11.19
CA GLY A 199 -0.31 26.56 -12.62
C GLY A 199 0.92 25.72 -12.99
N PHE A 200 1.55 25.01 -12.06
CA PHE A 200 2.64 24.09 -12.40
C PHE A 200 2.13 22.85 -13.13
N ALA A 201 2.97 22.22 -13.95
CA ALA A 201 2.65 20.91 -14.51
C ALA A 201 2.87 19.82 -13.45
N LEU A 202 1.98 18.82 -13.42
CA LEU A 202 2.01 17.71 -12.48
C LEU A 202 2.18 16.39 -13.23
N VAL A 203 3.18 15.58 -12.85
CA VAL A 203 3.24 14.16 -13.23
C VAL A 203 3.08 13.31 -11.98
N CYS A 204 2.01 12.53 -11.93
CA CYS A 204 1.67 11.68 -10.80
C CYS A 204 1.78 10.21 -11.20
N VAL A 205 2.64 9.47 -10.53
CA VAL A 205 2.75 8.01 -10.63
C VAL A 205 1.94 7.38 -9.52
N SER A 206 1.09 6.42 -9.85
CA SER A 206 0.35 5.62 -8.86
C SER A 206 0.07 4.22 -9.41
N HIS A 207 -0.01 3.25 -8.51
CA HIS A 207 -0.62 1.95 -8.80
C HIS A 207 -2.14 1.98 -8.58
N ASP A 208 -2.66 3.01 -7.90
CA ASP A 208 -4.09 3.25 -7.69
C ASP A 208 -4.63 4.13 -8.82
N ILE A 209 -5.42 3.49 -9.71
CA ILE A 209 -6.06 4.16 -10.84
C ILE A 209 -7.11 5.18 -10.36
N GLY A 210 -7.75 4.95 -9.21
CA GLY A 210 -8.68 5.88 -8.61
C GLY A 210 -8.04 7.22 -8.25
N VAL A 211 -6.79 7.21 -7.80
CA VAL A 211 -5.99 8.42 -7.59
C VAL A 211 -5.80 9.19 -8.90
N ILE A 212 -5.37 8.49 -9.95
CA ILE A 212 -5.11 9.10 -11.27
C ILE A 212 -6.40 9.63 -11.90
N GLY A 213 -7.50 8.87 -11.79
CA GLY A 213 -8.81 9.28 -12.31
C GLY A 213 -9.35 10.59 -11.73
N ARG A 214 -8.94 10.93 -10.49
CA ARG A 214 -9.36 12.17 -9.80
C ARG A 214 -8.44 13.36 -10.04
N VAL A 215 -7.14 13.09 -10.21
CA VAL A 215 -6.13 14.13 -10.20
C VAL A 215 -5.70 14.52 -11.61
N CYS A 216 -5.68 13.57 -12.55
CA CYS A 216 -5.00 13.73 -13.83
C CYS A 216 -5.97 13.83 -15.02
N ASP A 217 -5.70 14.76 -15.92
CA ASP A 217 -6.49 15.00 -17.13
C ASP A 217 -6.16 13.99 -18.24
N ARG A 218 -4.88 13.58 -18.31
CA ARG A 218 -4.39 12.52 -19.21
C ARG A 218 -3.63 11.46 -18.44
N VAL A 219 -3.59 10.25 -18.99
CA VAL A 219 -2.92 9.10 -18.38
C VAL A 219 -2.13 8.32 -19.43
N ALA A 220 -0.99 7.76 -18.99
CA ALA A 220 -0.27 6.70 -19.69
C ALA A 220 -0.29 5.42 -18.84
N VAL A 221 -0.57 4.31 -19.49
CA VAL A 221 -0.51 2.96 -18.89
C VAL A 221 0.80 2.32 -19.26
N MET A 222 1.59 1.92 -18.26
CA MET A 222 2.89 1.29 -18.43
C MET A 222 2.86 -0.20 -18.13
N SER A 223 3.45 -0.99 -19.01
CA SER A 223 3.67 -2.42 -18.82
C SER A 223 5.05 -2.82 -19.36
N ARG A 224 5.82 -3.53 -18.54
CA ARG A 224 7.15 -4.06 -18.92
C ARG A 224 8.07 -3.04 -19.60
N GLY A 225 8.14 -1.84 -19.02
CA GLY A 225 9.02 -0.76 -19.52
C GLY A 225 8.49 0.01 -20.71
N ARG A 226 7.28 -0.27 -21.21
CA ARG A 226 6.67 0.40 -22.36
C ARG A 226 5.37 1.11 -21.99
N ILE A 227 5.03 2.17 -22.68
CA ILE A 227 3.68 2.75 -22.66
C ILE A 227 2.82 1.94 -23.62
N VAL A 228 1.80 1.25 -23.11
CA VAL A 228 0.91 0.38 -23.89
C VAL A 228 -0.35 1.11 -24.33
N GLU A 229 -0.76 2.12 -23.57
CA GLU A 229 -1.91 2.98 -23.88
C GLU A 229 -1.73 4.36 -23.27
N HIS A 230 -2.19 5.41 -23.92
CA HIS A 230 -2.24 6.76 -23.37
C HIS A 230 -3.40 7.56 -23.97
N GLY A 231 -3.90 8.53 -23.25
CA GLY A 231 -4.99 9.39 -23.71
C GLY A 231 -5.62 10.22 -22.62
N ALA A 232 -6.77 10.82 -22.90
CA ALA A 232 -7.58 11.47 -21.89
C ALA A 232 -7.98 10.43 -20.81
N THR A 233 -7.84 10.77 -19.54
CA THR A 233 -8.09 9.85 -18.42
C THR A 233 -9.50 9.26 -18.49
N SER A 234 -10.51 10.08 -18.75
CA SER A 234 -11.89 9.63 -18.90
C SER A 234 -12.08 8.60 -20.01
N GLN A 235 -11.37 8.76 -21.15
CA GLN A 235 -11.47 7.84 -22.27
C GLN A 235 -10.78 6.51 -21.98
N VAL A 236 -9.53 6.54 -21.48
CA VAL A 236 -8.75 5.33 -21.17
C VAL A 236 -9.44 4.49 -20.09
N LEU A 237 -10.05 5.15 -19.08
CA LEU A 237 -10.76 4.44 -18.01
C LEU A 237 -12.11 3.88 -18.45
N ALA A 238 -12.86 4.59 -19.29
CA ALA A 238 -14.20 4.13 -19.72
C ALA A 238 -14.15 3.12 -20.87
N ALA A 239 -13.19 3.24 -21.80
CA ALA A 239 -13.11 2.41 -22.99
C ALA A 239 -11.65 2.07 -23.35
N PRO A 240 -10.97 1.24 -22.52
CA PRO A 240 -9.58 0.85 -22.73
C PRO A 240 -9.41 0.02 -24.01
N SER A 241 -8.44 0.41 -24.83
CA SER A 241 -8.13 -0.25 -26.10
C SER A 241 -7.14 -1.41 -25.93
N ASP A 242 -6.19 -1.27 -25.00
CA ASP A 242 -5.16 -2.26 -24.78
C ASP A 242 -5.63 -3.40 -23.85
N PRO A 243 -5.30 -4.69 -24.15
CA PRO A 243 -5.68 -5.83 -23.31
C PRO A 243 -5.14 -5.76 -21.87
N TYR A 244 -3.93 -5.21 -21.67
CA TYR A 244 -3.35 -5.07 -20.34
C TYR A 244 -4.12 -4.01 -19.54
N THR A 245 -4.47 -2.88 -20.16
CA THR A 245 -5.31 -1.83 -19.52
C THR A 245 -6.66 -2.39 -19.10
N ARG A 246 -7.31 -3.19 -19.96
CA ARG A 246 -8.58 -3.88 -19.60
C ARG A 246 -8.39 -4.80 -18.39
N SER A 247 -7.34 -5.60 -18.39
CA SER A 247 -7.03 -6.51 -17.27
C SER A 247 -6.75 -5.76 -15.98
N LEU A 248 -6.00 -4.65 -16.06
CA LEU A 248 -5.66 -3.79 -14.93
C LEU A 248 -6.93 -3.17 -14.31
N LEU A 249 -7.83 -2.63 -15.15
CA LEU A 249 -9.10 -2.06 -14.71
C LEU A 249 -10.05 -3.12 -14.13
N ALA A 250 -10.10 -4.31 -14.73
CA ALA A 250 -10.91 -5.43 -14.23
C ALA A 250 -10.41 -5.99 -12.89
N SER A 251 -9.17 -5.66 -12.51
CA SER A 251 -8.58 -6.08 -11.23
C SER A 251 -8.88 -5.13 -10.07
N ILE A 252 -9.47 -3.96 -10.35
CA ILE A 252 -9.85 -3.00 -9.31
C ILE A 252 -11.00 -3.59 -8.48
N PRO A 253 -10.87 -3.69 -7.15
CA PRO A 253 -11.94 -4.16 -6.30
C PRO A 253 -13.17 -3.25 -6.39
N ARG A 254 -14.36 -3.84 -6.47
CA ARG A 254 -15.64 -3.12 -6.52
C ARG A 254 -16.54 -3.58 -5.40
N LEU A 255 -17.28 -2.65 -4.81
CA LEU A 255 -18.20 -2.93 -3.71
C LEU A 255 -19.38 -3.80 -4.12
N ASP A 256 -19.78 -3.75 -5.41
CA ASP A 256 -20.89 -4.49 -5.99
C ASP A 256 -20.49 -5.88 -6.53
N VAL A 257 -19.19 -6.25 -6.49
CA VAL A 257 -18.69 -7.52 -7.02
C VAL A 257 -18.22 -8.42 -5.88
N ARG A 258 -18.81 -9.61 -5.79
CA ARG A 258 -18.41 -10.65 -4.84
C ARG A 258 -17.49 -11.67 -5.53
N ILE A 259 -16.40 -12.02 -4.87
CA ILE A 259 -15.47 -13.09 -5.31
C ILE A 259 -15.95 -14.45 -4.78
N ARG A 260 -16.67 -14.43 -3.66
CA ARG A 260 -17.19 -15.61 -2.98
C ARG A 260 -18.62 -15.39 -2.52
N GLU A 261 -19.44 -16.42 -2.59
CA GLU A 261 -20.80 -16.40 -1.98
C GLU A 261 -20.71 -16.33 -0.46
N PRO A 262 -21.55 -15.52 0.21
CA PRO A 262 -21.56 -15.43 1.66
C PRO A 262 -21.88 -16.77 2.31
N HIS A 263 -21.14 -17.11 3.36
CA HIS A 263 -21.39 -18.28 4.17
C HIS A 263 -22.16 -17.87 5.43
N ALA A 264 -23.39 -18.38 5.58
CA ALA A 264 -24.13 -18.22 6.83
C ALA A 264 -23.59 -19.21 7.85
N SER A 265 -22.82 -18.74 8.83
CA SER A 265 -22.30 -19.58 9.89
C SER A 265 -23.38 -19.77 10.97
N GLU A 266 -24.03 -20.94 10.99
CA GLU A 266 -24.88 -21.38 12.10
C GLU A 266 -24.10 -22.24 13.13
N GLN A 267 -22.79 -22.41 12.93
CA GLN A 267 -21.96 -23.34 13.72
C GLN A 267 -21.31 -22.61 14.90
N GLN A 268 -20.87 -23.41 15.90
CA GLN A 268 -20.12 -22.92 17.04
C GLN A 268 -18.94 -22.07 16.60
N PRO A 269 -18.69 -20.91 17.25
CA PRO A 269 -17.59 -20.04 16.90
C PRO A 269 -16.24 -20.70 17.14
N VAL A 270 -15.28 -20.46 16.24
CA VAL A 270 -13.89 -20.93 16.41
C VAL A 270 -13.11 -20.06 17.39
N VAL A 271 -13.48 -18.79 17.52
CA VAL A 271 -12.93 -17.85 18.52
C VAL A 271 -14.03 -16.93 19.03
N VAL A 272 -14.05 -16.75 20.35
CA VAL A 272 -14.95 -15.83 21.07
C VAL A 272 -14.11 -14.85 21.88
N VAL A 273 -14.29 -13.57 21.63
CA VAL A 273 -13.65 -12.45 22.35
C VAL A 273 -14.71 -11.71 23.15
N ARG A 274 -14.49 -11.52 24.46
CA ARG A 274 -15.41 -10.82 25.36
C ARG A 274 -14.67 -9.76 26.17
N ASP A 275 -15.20 -8.53 26.12
CA ASP A 275 -14.76 -7.35 26.87
C ASP A 275 -13.25 -7.12 26.83
N LEU A 276 -12.62 -7.46 25.69
CA LEU A 276 -11.18 -7.42 25.53
C LEU A 276 -10.66 -5.98 25.56
N THR A 277 -9.75 -5.73 26.50
CA THR A 277 -9.08 -4.43 26.63
C THR A 277 -7.56 -4.62 26.59
N VAL A 278 -6.90 -3.73 25.83
CA VAL A 278 -5.43 -3.67 25.73
C VAL A 278 -4.96 -2.24 25.94
N ILE A 279 -4.14 -2.04 26.96
CA ILE A 279 -3.52 -0.75 27.28
C ILE A 279 -2.06 -0.78 26.85
N ARG A 280 -1.65 0.20 26.05
CA ARG A 280 -0.24 0.44 25.71
C ARG A 280 0.42 1.35 26.75
N SER A 281 1.74 1.42 26.75
CA SER A 281 2.51 2.32 27.62
C SER A 281 1.94 3.75 27.57
N GLY A 282 1.65 4.34 28.73
CA GLY A 282 1.15 5.73 28.83
C GLY A 282 -0.38 5.88 28.89
N SER A 283 -1.13 4.87 29.32
CA SER A 283 -2.61 4.87 29.47
C SER A 283 -3.44 4.95 28.17
N SER A 284 -2.83 4.90 26.99
CA SER A 284 -3.58 4.82 25.73
C SER A 284 -4.17 3.42 25.54
N ARG A 285 -5.49 3.34 25.41
CA ARG A 285 -6.19 2.09 25.11
C ARG A 285 -6.06 1.77 23.62
N ALA A 286 -5.35 0.69 23.31
CA ALA A 286 -5.27 0.20 21.92
C ALA A 286 -6.51 -0.61 21.54
N LEU A 287 -7.12 -1.31 22.52
CA LEU A 287 -8.44 -1.93 22.42
C LEU A 287 -9.22 -1.60 23.70
N ASP A 288 -10.52 -1.38 23.57
CA ASP A 288 -11.40 -1.00 24.67
C ASP A 288 -12.73 -1.75 24.58
N SER A 289 -12.90 -2.76 25.44
CA SER A 289 -14.11 -3.59 25.59
C SER A 289 -14.59 -4.22 24.26
N ILE A 290 -13.66 -4.81 23.51
CA ILE A 290 -13.95 -5.49 22.24
C ILE A 290 -14.75 -6.77 22.48
N ASN A 291 -15.87 -6.90 21.75
CA ASN A 291 -16.69 -8.10 21.69
C ASN A 291 -16.82 -8.56 20.24
N VAL A 292 -16.21 -9.70 19.91
CA VAL A 292 -16.17 -10.27 18.55
C VAL A 292 -16.22 -11.80 18.62
N GLU A 293 -16.97 -12.41 17.73
CA GLU A 293 -16.98 -13.85 17.50
C GLU A 293 -16.59 -14.13 16.06
N VAL A 294 -15.94 -15.27 15.82
CA VAL A 294 -15.64 -15.75 14.46
C VAL A 294 -16.25 -17.14 14.34
N GLY A 295 -17.20 -17.30 13.46
CA GLY A 295 -17.87 -18.57 13.17
C GLY A 295 -16.97 -19.53 12.39
N LYS A 296 -17.31 -20.82 12.45
CA LYS A 296 -16.60 -21.84 11.67
C LYS A 296 -16.85 -21.64 10.17
N GLY A 297 -15.78 -21.58 9.38
CA GLY A 297 -15.83 -21.32 7.94
C GLY A 297 -16.16 -19.88 7.58
N GLU A 298 -16.36 -18.99 8.57
CA GLU A 298 -16.66 -17.58 8.35
C GLU A 298 -15.41 -16.79 7.98
N VAL A 299 -15.56 -15.83 7.06
CA VAL A 299 -14.57 -14.81 6.75
C VAL A 299 -15.03 -13.48 7.33
N VAL A 300 -14.36 -12.99 8.35
CA VAL A 300 -14.63 -11.71 9.00
C VAL A 300 -13.65 -10.66 8.49
N GLY A 301 -14.16 -9.58 7.93
CA GLY A 301 -13.38 -8.40 7.55
C GLY A 301 -13.29 -7.39 8.68
N ALA A 302 -12.10 -6.92 9.02
CA ALA A 302 -11.90 -5.84 9.99
C ALA A 302 -11.45 -4.57 9.27
N ILE A 303 -12.26 -3.51 9.32
CA ILE A 303 -12.03 -2.23 8.65
C ILE A 303 -11.92 -1.08 9.65
N GLY A 304 -11.29 0.02 9.24
CA GLY A 304 -11.08 1.22 10.05
C GLY A 304 -9.75 1.90 9.68
N GLU A 305 -9.54 3.12 10.16
CA GLU A 305 -8.32 3.89 9.93
C GLU A 305 -7.09 3.26 10.60
N SER A 306 -5.89 3.72 10.21
CA SER A 306 -4.64 3.32 10.86
C SER A 306 -4.67 3.70 12.35
N GLY A 307 -4.19 2.76 13.19
CA GLY A 307 -4.24 2.96 14.64
C GLY A 307 -5.60 2.69 15.29
N SER A 308 -6.64 2.25 14.56
CA SER A 308 -7.95 1.92 15.14
C SER A 308 -7.96 0.65 16.00
N GLY A 309 -6.88 -0.16 15.99
CA GLY A 309 -6.73 -1.36 16.82
C GLY A 309 -6.77 -2.70 16.07
N LYS A 310 -6.98 -2.70 14.74
CA LYS A 310 -7.11 -3.93 13.91
C LYS A 310 -5.98 -4.94 14.11
N SER A 311 -4.75 -4.54 13.83
CA SER A 311 -3.56 -5.40 13.99
C SER A 311 -3.30 -5.78 15.45
N THR A 312 -3.70 -4.92 16.40
CA THR A 312 -3.62 -5.24 17.84
C THR A 312 -4.60 -6.37 18.19
N LEU A 313 -5.83 -6.35 17.65
CA LEU A 313 -6.82 -7.40 17.85
C LEU A 313 -6.29 -8.76 17.35
N LEU A 314 -5.76 -8.81 16.12
CA LEU A 314 -5.17 -10.03 15.57
C LEU A 314 -3.99 -10.51 16.42
N SER A 315 -3.11 -9.59 16.82
CA SER A 315 -1.91 -9.93 17.62
C SER A 315 -2.26 -10.48 18.99
N VAL A 316 -3.34 -10.01 19.64
CA VAL A 316 -3.79 -10.55 20.95
C VAL A 316 -4.42 -11.92 20.75
N ILE A 317 -5.27 -12.13 19.74
CA ILE A 317 -5.84 -13.45 19.44
C ILE A 317 -4.73 -14.47 19.17
N CYS A 318 -3.72 -14.09 18.40
CA CYS A 318 -2.55 -14.93 18.13
C CYS A 318 -1.65 -15.15 19.35
N GLY A 319 -1.76 -14.33 20.41
CA GLY A 319 -0.95 -14.41 21.62
C GLY A 319 0.40 -13.69 21.56
N LEU A 320 0.60 -12.83 20.58
CA LEU A 320 1.81 -12.00 20.41
C LEU A 320 1.83 -10.80 21.36
N ILE A 321 0.67 -10.32 21.75
CA ILE A 321 0.49 -9.20 22.70
C ILE A 321 -0.43 -9.70 23.82
N PRO A 322 -0.09 -9.47 25.11
CA PRO A 322 -0.96 -9.83 26.21
C PRO A 322 -2.18 -8.89 26.27
N SER A 323 -3.34 -9.42 26.66
CA SER A 323 -4.50 -8.61 27.04
C SER A 323 -4.30 -7.98 28.41
N THR A 324 -4.96 -6.82 28.65
CA THR A 324 -5.00 -6.20 29.98
C THR A 324 -6.18 -6.74 30.79
N SER A 325 -7.33 -6.97 30.13
CA SER A 325 -8.54 -7.55 30.71
C SER A 325 -9.42 -8.15 29.62
N GLY A 326 -10.46 -8.85 30.00
CA GLY A 326 -11.36 -9.57 29.10
C GLY A 326 -10.94 -11.03 28.92
N SER A 327 -11.61 -11.74 28.02
CA SER A 327 -11.33 -13.17 27.75
C SER A 327 -11.35 -13.47 26.25
N ILE A 328 -10.57 -14.46 25.86
CA ILE A 328 -10.56 -14.99 24.48
C ILE A 328 -10.54 -16.51 24.60
N HIS A 329 -11.50 -17.19 23.98
CA HIS A 329 -11.57 -18.65 23.98
C HIS A 329 -11.64 -19.19 22.56
N ASN A 330 -10.97 -20.33 22.31
CA ASN A 330 -11.17 -21.09 21.08
C ASN A 330 -12.42 -21.99 21.17
N ALA A 331 -12.75 -22.70 20.10
CA ALA A 331 -13.89 -23.62 20.04
C ALA A 331 -13.89 -24.71 21.11
N ASN A 332 -12.71 -25.09 21.58
CA ASN A 332 -12.50 -26.12 22.61
C ASN A 332 -12.53 -25.56 24.04
N GLY A 333 -12.79 -24.23 24.20
CA GLY A 333 -12.83 -23.57 25.51
C GLY A 333 -11.44 -23.24 26.07
N PHE A 334 -10.35 -23.39 25.29
CA PHE A 334 -9.01 -23.00 25.74
C PHE A 334 -8.91 -21.47 25.81
N ASP A 335 -8.35 -20.97 26.93
CA ASP A 335 -8.14 -19.54 27.14
C ASP A 335 -6.92 -19.04 26.36
N LEU A 336 -7.20 -18.31 25.27
CA LEU A 336 -6.19 -17.71 24.37
C LEU A 336 -5.53 -16.44 24.96
N THR A 337 -5.91 -15.97 26.15
CA THR A 337 -5.15 -14.94 26.89
C THR A 337 -3.87 -15.50 27.49
N THR A 338 -3.75 -16.83 27.55
CA THR A 338 -2.52 -17.55 27.92
C THR A 338 -1.35 -17.10 27.01
N PRO A 339 -0.19 -16.75 27.59
CA PRO A 339 0.99 -16.37 26.81
C PRO A 339 1.38 -17.41 25.75
N LEU A 340 1.89 -16.95 24.60
CA LEU A 340 2.19 -17.81 23.46
C LEU A 340 3.08 -19.01 23.80
N HIS A 341 4.10 -18.81 24.66
CA HIS A 341 5.06 -19.84 25.07
C HIS A 341 4.47 -20.91 25.99
N ASP A 342 3.32 -20.65 26.60
CA ASP A 342 2.60 -21.59 27.49
C ASP A 342 1.46 -22.32 26.76
N ARG A 343 1.17 -21.94 25.48
CA ARG A 343 0.12 -22.61 24.70
C ARG A 343 0.59 -23.99 24.21
N PRO A 344 -0.26 -25.04 24.31
CA PRO A 344 0.03 -26.34 23.71
C PRO A 344 0.26 -26.26 22.20
N ALA A 345 1.10 -27.14 21.65
CA ALA A 345 1.40 -27.17 20.21
C ALA A 345 0.13 -27.31 19.35
N ALA A 346 -0.86 -28.07 19.81
CA ALA A 346 -2.15 -28.19 19.09
C ALA A 346 -2.87 -26.85 18.99
N VAL A 347 -2.88 -26.03 20.05
CA VAL A 347 -3.50 -24.69 20.03
C VAL A 347 -2.70 -23.73 19.15
N LEU A 348 -1.36 -23.83 19.15
CA LEU A 348 -0.50 -23.03 18.29
C LEU A 348 -0.75 -23.32 16.79
N SER A 349 -1.06 -24.57 16.42
CA SER A 349 -1.38 -24.93 15.04
C SER A 349 -2.79 -24.46 14.62
N GLU A 350 -3.76 -24.42 15.55
CA GLU A 350 -5.14 -24.02 15.27
C GLU A 350 -5.27 -22.58 14.77
N ILE A 351 -4.40 -21.67 15.23
CA ILE A 351 -4.46 -20.24 14.90
C ILE A 351 -3.13 -19.82 14.29
N GLN A 352 -3.16 -19.42 13.03
CA GLN A 352 -1.97 -18.92 12.32
C GLN A 352 -2.17 -17.48 11.89
N MET A 353 -1.08 -16.71 11.86
CA MET A 353 -1.09 -15.31 11.45
C MET A 353 -0.12 -15.09 10.29
N VAL A 354 -0.58 -14.36 9.29
CA VAL A 354 0.23 -13.83 8.19
C VAL A 354 0.36 -12.32 8.38
N PHE A 355 1.60 -11.85 8.47
CA PHE A 355 1.93 -10.46 8.75
C PHE A 355 1.87 -9.60 7.48
N GLN A 356 1.71 -8.30 7.67
CA GLN A 356 1.68 -7.29 6.62
C GLN A 356 2.93 -7.32 5.73
N ASN A 357 4.12 -7.41 6.34
CA ASN A 357 5.38 -7.48 5.62
C ASN A 357 5.90 -8.94 5.62
N PRO A 358 5.94 -9.63 4.48
CA PRO A 358 6.45 -10.99 4.41
C PRO A 358 7.95 -11.10 4.76
N ASP A 359 8.74 -10.03 4.58
CA ASP A 359 10.16 -10.04 4.91
C ASP A 359 10.40 -10.18 6.43
N ASP A 360 9.46 -9.73 7.28
CA ASP A 360 9.55 -9.92 8.74
C ASP A 360 9.33 -11.38 9.16
N SER A 361 8.75 -12.17 8.28
CA SER A 361 8.37 -13.56 8.56
C SER A 361 9.24 -14.61 7.82
N LEU A 362 9.94 -14.22 6.77
CA LEU A 362 10.79 -15.10 5.96
C LEU A 362 12.27 -14.85 6.26
N ASN A 363 13.02 -15.92 6.55
CA ASN A 363 14.46 -15.79 6.78
C ASN A 363 15.18 -15.58 5.43
N PRO A 364 15.88 -14.44 5.21
CA PRO A 364 16.45 -14.07 3.91
C PRO A 364 17.56 -15.01 3.42
N VAL A 365 18.21 -15.78 4.31
CA VAL A 365 19.30 -16.70 3.93
C VAL A 365 18.80 -18.11 3.62
N ARG A 366 17.51 -18.43 3.89
CA ARG A 366 16.94 -19.75 3.66
C ARG A 366 16.20 -19.80 2.34
N THR A 367 16.18 -21.00 1.74
CA THR A 367 15.29 -21.27 0.61
C THR A 367 13.84 -21.41 1.07
N VAL A 368 12.91 -21.32 0.13
CA VAL A 368 11.49 -21.56 0.37
C VAL A 368 11.27 -22.94 1.01
N GLU A 369 11.87 -24.00 0.45
CA GLU A 369 11.77 -25.36 1.00
C GLU A 369 12.21 -25.39 2.46
N GLN A 370 13.38 -24.83 2.79
CA GLN A 370 13.88 -24.77 4.17
C GLN A 370 12.99 -23.97 5.10
N SER A 371 12.33 -22.94 4.59
CA SER A 371 11.42 -22.10 5.36
C SER A 371 10.09 -22.79 5.64
N LEU A 372 9.57 -23.55 4.71
CA LEU A 372 8.31 -24.30 4.84
C LEU A 372 8.47 -25.56 5.69
N ALA A 373 9.48 -26.38 5.43
CA ALA A 373 9.68 -27.66 6.11
C ALA A 373 9.98 -27.53 7.63
N ARG A 374 10.52 -26.40 8.06
CA ARG A 374 10.97 -26.22 9.46
C ARG A 374 9.83 -26.16 10.47
N TYR A 375 8.70 -25.59 10.11
CA TYR A 375 7.65 -25.23 11.07
C TYR A 375 6.71 -26.39 11.43
N THR A 376 6.56 -27.35 10.53
CA THR A 376 5.54 -28.40 10.66
C THR A 376 6.12 -29.82 10.56
N HIS A 377 7.43 -29.96 10.37
CA HIS A 377 8.06 -31.23 9.96
C HIS A 377 7.41 -31.80 8.70
N ALA A 378 6.81 -30.93 7.87
CA ALA A 378 6.10 -31.31 6.67
C ALA A 378 7.03 -32.08 5.72
N ASN A 379 6.51 -33.12 5.15
CA ASN A 379 7.20 -33.87 4.10
C ASN A 379 7.14 -33.09 2.77
N ARG A 380 7.90 -33.54 1.77
CA ARG A 380 7.99 -32.85 0.48
C ARG A 380 6.63 -32.74 -0.22
N GLU A 381 5.78 -33.73 -0.12
CA GLU A 381 4.46 -33.77 -0.75
C GLU A 381 3.53 -32.69 -0.16
N GLU A 382 3.51 -32.55 1.17
CA GLU A 382 2.77 -31.49 1.88
C GLU A 382 3.28 -30.10 1.50
N VAL A 383 4.60 -29.93 1.38
CA VAL A 383 5.19 -28.64 0.96
C VAL A 383 4.78 -28.30 -0.48
N LEU A 384 4.79 -29.27 -1.39
CA LEU A 384 4.34 -29.07 -2.78
C LEU A 384 2.85 -28.74 -2.85
N ALA A 385 2.02 -29.44 -2.08
CA ALA A 385 0.58 -29.16 -1.99
C ALA A 385 0.31 -27.75 -1.46
N ALA A 386 1.07 -27.30 -0.44
CA ALA A 386 0.95 -25.94 0.08
C ALA A 386 1.38 -24.88 -0.93
N LEU A 387 2.42 -25.13 -1.75
CA LEU A 387 2.81 -24.22 -2.83
C LEU A 387 1.75 -24.16 -3.94
N ASP A 388 1.20 -25.32 -4.33
CA ASP A 388 0.14 -25.40 -5.34
C ASP A 388 -1.13 -24.65 -4.87
N ALA A 389 -1.51 -24.78 -3.60
CA ALA A 389 -2.65 -24.05 -3.02
C ALA A 389 -2.50 -22.52 -3.09
N VAL A 390 -1.26 -22.01 -3.10
CA VAL A 390 -0.98 -20.58 -3.28
C VAL A 390 -0.52 -20.24 -4.71
N GLU A 391 -0.75 -21.12 -5.68
CA GLU A 391 -0.42 -20.94 -7.11
C GLU A 391 1.08 -20.67 -7.36
N LEU A 392 1.97 -21.33 -6.63
CA LEU A 392 3.41 -21.30 -6.85
C LEU A 392 3.89 -22.66 -7.32
N SER A 393 4.73 -22.68 -8.35
CA SER A 393 5.30 -23.91 -8.90
C SER A 393 6.49 -24.44 -8.08
N GLU A 394 6.83 -25.72 -8.25
CA GLU A 394 7.95 -26.39 -7.57
C GLU A 394 9.30 -25.67 -7.70
N GLN A 395 9.51 -24.94 -8.81
CA GLN A 395 10.74 -24.17 -9.03
C GLN A 395 11.04 -23.11 -7.96
N PHE A 396 10.02 -22.71 -7.16
CA PHE A 396 10.20 -21.78 -6.05
C PHE A 396 10.92 -22.40 -4.85
N LEU A 397 10.94 -23.72 -4.72
CA LEU A 397 11.55 -24.41 -3.55
C LEU A 397 13.00 -24.00 -3.32
N THR A 398 13.78 -23.82 -4.39
CA THR A 398 15.20 -23.48 -4.33
C THR A 398 15.47 -21.97 -4.19
N ARG A 399 14.46 -21.12 -4.43
CA ARG A 399 14.61 -19.66 -4.36
C ARG A 399 14.72 -19.16 -2.92
N ARG A 400 15.40 -18.04 -2.78
CA ARG A 400 15.48 -17.26 -1.52
C ARG A 400 14.55 -16.04 -1.61
N PRO A 401 14.17 -15.45 -0.46
CA PRO A 401 13.34 -14.24 -0.45
C PRO A 401 13.85 -13.09 -1.31
N SER A 402 15.18 -12.90 -1.40
CA SER A 402 15.80 -11.87 -2.26
C SER A 402 15.59 -12.09 -3.78
N GLU A 403 15.19 -13.29 -4.18
CA GLU A 403 14.98 -13.68 -5.58
C GLU A 403 13.49 -13.69 -5.96
N MET A 404 12.63 -13.17 -5.08
CA MET A 404 11.17 -13.19 -5.24
C MET A 404 10.58 -11.79 -5.19
N SER A 405 9.50 -11.59 -5.93
CA SER A 405 8.67 -10.39 -5.83
C SER A 405 7.90 -10.33 -4.50
N GLY A 406 7.37 -9.16 -4.14
CA GLY A 406 6.57 -9.00 -2.92
C GLY A 406 5.36 -9.95 -2.87
N GLY A 407 4.64 -10.10 -3.98
CA GLY A 407 3.50 -11.02 -4.08
C GLY A 407 3.88 -12.49 -3.94
N GLU A 408 5.02 -12.91 -4.51
CA GLU A 408 5.54 -14.28 -4.37
C GLU A 408 5.95 -14.56 -2.92
N LYS A 409 6.64 -13.62 -2.25
CA LYS A 409 6.95 -13.71 -0.82
C LYS A 409 5.70 -13.86 0.03
N GLN A 410 4.66 -13.06 -0.27
CA GLN A 410 3.39 -13.11 0.45
C GLN A 410 2.70 -14.46 0.29
N ARG A 411 2.68 -15.03 -0.92
CA ARG A 411 2.17 -16.37 -1.18
C ARG A 411 2.94 -17.45 -0.41
N VAL A 412 4.27 -17.35 -0.31
CA VAL A 412 5.08 -18.26 0.50
C VAL A 412 4.77 -18.13 1.99
N ALA A 413 4.55 -16.90 2.50
CA ALA A 413 4.14 -16.68 3.88
C ALA A 413 2.77 -17.30 4.18
N ILE A 414 1.82 -17.20 3.24
CA ILE A 414 0.50 -17.87 3.34
C ILE A 414 0.67 -19.39 3.29
N ALA A 415 1.44 -19.94 2.33
CA ALA A 415 1.70 -21.39 2.23
C ALA A 415 2.27 -21.95 3.54
N ARG A 416 3.18 -21.23 4.20
CA ARG A 416 3.73 -21.58 5.49
C ARG A 416 2.66 -21.68 6.58
N ALA A 417 1.72 -20.74 6.63
CA ALA A 417 0.63 -20.76 7.58
C ALA A 417 -0.33 -21.92 7.32
N LEU A 418 -0.60 -22.24 6.04
CA LEU A 418 -1.47 -23.35 5.63
C LEU A 418 -0.92 -24.73 6.02
N LEU A 419 0.39 -24.91 6.05
CA LEU A 419 1.02 -26.18 6.48
C LEU A 419 0.73 -26.57 7.92
N ALA A 420 0.31 -25.63 8.77
CA ALA A 420 -0.14 -25.92 10.13
C ALA A 420 -1.59 -26.44 10.17
N HIS A 421 -2.30 -26.52 9.05
CA HIS A 421 -3.72 -26.86 8.94
C HIS A 421 -4.60 -26.08 9.92
N PRO A 422 -4.55 -24.72 9.91
CA PRO A 422 -5.22 -23.91 10.91
C PRO A 422 -6.75 -23.98 10.79
N GLN A 423 -7.44 -23.85 11.92
CA GLN A 423 -8.88 -23.63 11.96
C GLN A 423 -9.21 -22.15 11.72
N LEU A 424 -8.30 -21.25 12.14
CA LEU A 424 -8.40 -19.80 11.96
C LEU A 424 -7.12 -19.22 11.37
N LEU A 425 -7.25 -18.52 10.25
CA LEU A 425 -6.16 -17.77 9.62
C LEU A 425 -6.39 -16.27 9.84
N LEU A 426 -5.43 -15.61 10.48
CA LEU A 426 -5.41 -14.19 10.72
C LEU A 426 -4.53 -13.50 9.65
N LEU A 427 -5.10 -12.57 8.89
CA LEU A 427 -4.48 -11.92 7.75
C LEU A 427 -4.36 -10.42 8.03
N ASP A 428 -3.16 -9.95 8.38
CA ASP A 428 -2.92 -8.53 8.71
C ASP A 428 -2.37 -7.79 7.50
N GLU A 429 -3.24 -7.03 6.84
CA GLU A 429 -2.92 -6.19 5.66
C GLU A 429 -2.08 -6.90 4.58
N VAL A 430 -2.33 -8.18 4.34
CA VAL A 430 -1.51 -9.04 3.46
C VAL A 430 -1.45 -8.60 2.00
N THR A 431 -2.22 -7.59 1.62
CA THR A 431 -2.27 -7.06 0.25
C THR A 431 -1.79 -5.62 0.12
N SER A 432 -1.49 -4.92 1.23
CA SER A 432 -1.24 -3.46 1.24
C SER A 432 0.01 -3.02 0.46
N ALA A 433 1.03 -3.88 0.36
CA ALA A 433 2.28 -3.60 -0.36
C ALA A 433 2.29 -4.12 -1.82
N LEU A 434 1.14 -4.60 -2.31
CA LEU A 434 1.01 -5.23 -3.62
C LEU A 434 0.29 -4.30 -4.61
N ASP A 435 0.62 -4.40 -5.89
CA ASP A 435 -0.17 -3.73 -6.92
C ASP A 435 -1.56 -4.37 -7.10
N VAL A 436 -2.50 -3.62 -7.68
CA VAL A 436 -3.92 -3.99 -7.78
C VAL A 436 -4.13 -5.36 -8.43
N THR A 437 -3.32 -5.72 -9.44
CA THR A 437 -3.45 -7.01 -10.14
C THR A 437 -3.02 -8.16 -9.26
N VAL A 438 -1.93 -8.00 -8.52
CA VAL A 438 -1.41 -9.00 -7.57
C VAL A 438 -2.34 -9.09 -6.36
N GLN A 439 -2.87 -7.97 -5.84
CA GLN A 439 -3.88 -7.96 -4.78
C GLN A 439 -5.11 -8.80 -5.15
N ALA A 440 -5.70 -8.54 -6.32
CA ALA A 440 -6.85 -9.29 -6.82
C ALA A 440 -6.56 -10.80 -6.95
N SER A 441 -5.36 -11.14 -7.42
CA SER A 441 -4.91 -12.54 -7.55
C SER A 441 -4.75 -13.22 -6.19
N VAL A 442 -4.15 -12.55 -5.18
CA VAL A 442 -4.00 -13.08 -3.82
C VAL A 442 -5.35 -13.28 -3.15
N VAL A 443 -6.31 -12.35 -3.29
CA VAL A 443 -7.64 -12.51 -2.69
C VAL A 443 -8.44 -13.63 -3.35
N LYS A 444 -8.36 -13.79 -4.68
CA LYS A 444 -8.97 -14.93 -5.39
C LYS A 444 -8.37 -16.26 -4.92
N MET A 445 -7.07 -16.32 -4.77
CA MET A 445 -6.37 -17.49 -4.24
C MET A 445 -6.83 -17.81 -2.80
N LEU A 446 -6.92 -16.79 -1.92
CA LEU A 446 -7.43 -16.97 -0.55
C LEU A 446 -8.88 -17.48 -0.54
N ALA A 447 -9.72 -16.98 -1.45
CA ALA A 447 -11.09 -17.47 -1.60
C ALA A 447 -11.13 -18.95 -2.02
N SER A 448 -10.30 -19.36 -2.97
CA SER A 448 -10.16 -20.76 -3.39
C SER A 448 -9.69 -21.67 -2.26
N VAL A 449 -8.68 -21.22 -1.50
CA VAL A 449 -8.17 -21.95 -0.32
C VAL A 449 -9.26 -22.07 0.74
N GLN A 450 -9.99 -21.00 1.04
CA GLN A 450 -11.07 -21.00 2.03
C GLN A 450 -12.20 -21.97 1.65
N ILE A 451 -12.63 -21.96 0.38
CA ILE A 451 -13.66 -22.88 -0.13
C ILE A 451 -13.17 -24.34 -0.04
N ALA A 452 -11.91 -24.61 -0.41
CA ALA A 452 -11.36 -25.96 -0.40
C ALA A 452 -11.16 -26.53 1.02
N THR A 453 -10.82 -25.70 2.00
CA THR A 453 -10.47 -26.15 3.35
C THR A 453 -11.59 -25.94 4.38
N GLY A 454 -12.53 -25.04 4.12
CA GLY A 454 -13.55 -24.62 5.08
C GLY A 454 -12.99 -23.88 6.30
N MET A 455 -11.73 -23.37 6.24
CA MET A 455 -11.13 -22.65 7.36
C MET A 455 -11.80 -21.29 7.58
N SER A 456 -11.79 -20.82 8.82
CA SER A 456 -12.24 -19.48 9.16
C SER A 456 -11.11 -18.48 8.95
N MET A 457 -11.45 -17.24 8.59
CA MET A 457 -10.45 -16.19 8.37
C MET A 457 -10.87 -14.89 9.04
N VAL A 458 -9.89 -14.13 9.55
CA VAL A 458 -10.05 -12.71 9.87
C VAL A 458 -9.07 -11.93 8.99
N ILE A 459 -9.60 -11.06 8.14
CA ILE A 459 -8.79 -10.25 7.23
C ILE A 459 -8.87 -8.76 7.60
N VAL A 460 -7.73 -8.16 7.77
CA VAL A 460 -7.56 -6.71 7.95
C VAL A 460 -7.08 -6.09 6.65
N SER A 461 -7.74 -5.04 6.19
CA SER A 461 -7.26 -4.18 5.10
C SER A 461 -7.82 -2.77 5.26
N HIS A 462 -7.16 -1.82 4.65
CA HIS A 462 -7.67 -0.46 4.45
C HIS A 462 -8.54 -0.34 3.19
N ASP A 463 -8.50 -1.33 2.28
CA ASP A 463 -9.34 -1.37 1.09
C ASP A 463 -10.68 -2.08 1.41
N ILE A 464 -11.71 -1.25 1.60
CA ILE A 464 -13.06 -1.73 1.96
C ILE A 464 -13.68 -2.53 0.81
N ALA A 465 -13.45 -2.13 -0.45
CA ALA A 465 -14.01 -2.84 -1.60
C ALA A 465 -13.41 -4.24 -1.73
N LEU A 466 -12.11 -4.37 -1.49
CA LEU A 466 -11.41 -5.65 -1.47
C LEU A 466 -11.99 -6.57 -0.40
N ILE A 467 -12.11 -6.10 0.84
CA ILE A 467 -12.68 -6.90 1.95
C ILE A 467 -14.14 -7.24 1.66
N ALA A 468 -14.95 -6.27 1.24
CA ALA A 468 -16.37 -6.48 0.93
C ALA A 468 -16.58 -7.54 -0.15
N SER A 469 -15.66 -7.66 -1.11
CA SER A 469 -15.74 -8.69 -2.17
C SER A 469 -15.57 -10.12 -1.66
N PHE A 470 -14.96 -10.31 -0.48
CA PHE A 470 -14.50 -11.60 0.01
C PHE A 470 -15.11 -12.00 1.37
N ALA A 471 -15.33 -11.05 2.29
CA ALA A 471 -15.81 -11.30 3.64
C ALA A 471 -17.32 -11.64 3.70
N ASP A 472 -17.75 -12.38 4.71
CA ASP A 472 -19.15 -12.65 5.04
C ASP A 472 -19.72 -11.52 5.90
N ARG A 473 -18.93 -11.11 6.89
CA ARG A 473 -19.27 -10.09 7.88
C ARG A 473 -18.15 -9.09 8.04
N LEU A 474 -18.51 -7.86 8.38
CA LEU A 474 -17.57 -6.78 8.69
C LEU A 474 -17.64 -6.39 10.17
N ILE A 475 -16.50 -6.03 10.72
CA ILE A 475 -16.35 -5.31 11.97
C ILE A 475 -15.64 -3.98 11.68
N VAL A 476 -16.20 -2.89 12.17
CA VAL A 476 -15.68 -1.54 11.98
C VAL A 476 -15.04 -1.09 13.29
N LEU A 477 -13.74 -0.86 13.28
CA LEU A 477 -12.99 -0.42 14.45
C LEU A 477 -12.67 1.07 14.35
N ARG A 478 -12.88 1.79 15.46
CA ARG A 478 -12.50 3.19 15.65
C ARG A 478 -11.97 3.41 17.05
N ASN A 479 -10.78 3.98 17.20
CA ASN A 479 -10.17 4.29 18.50
C ASN A 479 -10.18 3.11 19.51
N GLY A 480 -9.92 1.91 19.03
CA GLY A 480 -9.89 0.71 19.86
C GLY A 480 -11.25 0.11 20.20
N GLN A 481 -12.36 0.61 19.64
CA GLN A 481 -13.73 0.10 19.87
C GLN A 481 -14.35 -0.41 18.58
N VAL A 482 -15.21 -1.41 18.67
CA VAL A 482 -16.09 -1.82 17.56
C VAL A 482 -17.29 -0.87 17.55
N VAL A 483 -17.40 -0.04 16.51
CA VAL A 483 -18.48 0.94 16.37
C VAL A 483 -19.67 0.38 15.59
N GLU A 484 -19.39 -0.58 14.72
CA GLU A 484 -20.42 -1.27 13.94
C GLU A 484 -19.96 -2.68 13.54
N GLN A 485 -20.88 -3.63 13.47
CA GLN A 485 -20.61 -4.97 12.92
C GLN A 485 -21.90 -5.56 12.34
N GLY A 486 -21.78 -6.30 11.26
CA GLY A 486 -22.93 -6.90 10.58
C GLY A 486 -22.53 -7.63 9.31
N SER A 487 -23.50 -8.16 8.56
CA SER A 487 -23.22 -8.67 7.23
C SER A 487 -22.58 -7.60 6.34
N VAL A 488 -21.85 -8.00 5.32
CA VAL A 488 -21.26 -7.03 4.37
C VAL A 488 -22.36 -6.12 3.78
N GLY A 489 -23.53 -6.69 3.44
CA GLY A 489 -24.66 -5.92 2.92
C GLY A 489 -25.15 -4.86 3.92
N ASP A 490 -25.35 -5.22 5.18
CA ASP A 490 -25.81 -4.28 6.21
C ASP A 490 -24.83 -3.10 6.38
N VAL A 491 -23.55 -3.41 6.53
CA VAL A 491 -22.51 -2.39 6.81
C VAL A 491 -22.22 -1.51 5.58
N ILE A 492 -22.31 -2.04 4.35
CA ILE A 492 -21.99 -1.28 3.12
C ILE A 492 -23.20 -0.53 2.56
N ASP A 493 -24.40 -1.15 2.58
CA ASP A 493 -25.59 -0.58 1.95
C ASP A 493 -26.40 0.30 2.91
N SER A 494 -26.38 -0.03 4.22
CA SER A 494 -27.18 0.63 5.24
C SER A 494 -26.40 0.91 6.53
N PRO A 495 -25.19 1.54 6.46
CA PRO A 495 -24.39 1.80 7.63
C PRO A 495 -25.12 2.68 8.65
N SER A 496 -25.13 2.25 9.91
CA SER A 496 -25.81 2.95 11.01
C SER A 496 -24.91 3.99 11.70
N ASP A 497 -23.62 3.69 11.83
CA ASP A 497 -22.67 4.58 12.49
C ASP A 497 -22.15 5.67 11.53
N PRO A 498 -22.07 6.95 11.96
CA PRO A 498 -21.60 8.06 11.11
C PRO A 498 -20.17 7.86 10.57
N TYR A 499 -19.29 7.20 11.33
CA TYR A 499 -17.94 6.89 10.90
C TYR A 499 -17.93 5.82 9.79
N THR A 500 -18.75 4.78 9.93
CA THR A 500 -18.95 3.77 8.89
C THR A 500 -19.50 4.40 7.61
N GLN A 501 -20.51 5.28 7.74
CA GLN A 501 -21.08 6.03 6.60
C GLN A 501 -19.99 6.83 5.87
N HIS A 502 -19.10 7.47 6.62
CA HIS A 502 -17.98 8.22 6.06
C HIS A 502 -17.00 7.30 5.31
N LEU A 503 -16.58 6.19 5.93
CA LEU A 503 -15.68 5.21 5.32
C LEU A 503 -16.27 4.61 4.02
N VAL A 504 -17.53 4.20 4.06
CA VAL A 504 -18.24 3.63 2.88
C VAL A 504 -18.38 4.67 1.77
N LYS A 505 -18.67 5.92 2.11
CA LYS A 505 -18.72 7.02 1.13
C LYS A 505 -17.37 7.20 0.44
N LEU A 506 -16.27 7.19 1.18
CA LEU A 506 -14.92 7.29 0.60
C LEU A 506 -14.60 6.08 -0.28
N ALA A 507 -14.98 4.86 0.13
CA ALA A 507 -14.80 3.65 -0.68
C ALA A 507 -15.62 3.70 -1.98
N LYS A 508 -16.88 4.17 -1.94
CA LYS A 508 -17.72 4.37 -3.14
C LYS A 508 -17.15 5.39 -4.12
N ILE A 509 -16.50 6.43 -3.62
CA ILE A 509 -15.81 7.41 -4.45
C ILE A 509 -14.57 6.80 -5.11
N ASN A 510 -13.90 5.82 -4.50
CA ASN A 510 -12.70 5.16 -5.03
C ASN A 510 -13.02 3.99 -5.98
N SER A 511 -14.22 3.47 -5.94
CA SER A 511 -14.72 2.43 -6.85
C SER A 511 -15.28 3.10 -8.11
N PHE A 512 -14.72 2.83 -9.30
CA PHE A 512 -15.21 3.28 -10.59
C PHE A 512 -16.43 2.48 -11.04
#